data_a68b56fe573f25c6d1e889ec1805d3f2
#
_entry.id   a68b56fe573f25c6d1e889ec1805d3f2
#
_cell.length_a   1.000
_cell.length_b   1.000
_cell.length_c   1.000
_cell.angle_alpha   90.00
_cell.angle_beta   90.00
_cell.angle_gamma   90.00
#
_symmetry.space_group_name_H-M   'P 1'
#
loop_
_entity.id
_entity.type
_entity.pdbx_description
1 polymer ?
#
loop_
_entity_poly.entity_id
_entity_poly.type
_entity_poly.pdbx_seq_one_letter_code
_entity_poly.pdbx_strand_id
1 'polypeptide(L)'
;MAEIIQILLTDSFWAASLRIATPLIFGVLGALICEKSGVLNLGIEGIFVAGAMSGWMAVWLGAGLWGGVIVAGLAGAFFGLIHAILTVPLGLSQHVSGLGVTLFATSVSYFSYRTALPDVSSPPRIEPFRPLEIPILSDLPFVGPVFFQQTALTWLALFMVGLVWYIMNR
;
A
#
# COMPACT_ATOMS: atom_id res chain seq x y z
N MET A 1 -11.42 -4.71 -30.82
CA MET A 1 -12.15 -5.68 -29.99
C MET A 1 -11.39 -6.99 -29.81
N ALA A 2 -10.90 -7.63 -30.88
CA ALA A 2 -10.11 -8.87 -30.79
C ALA A 2 -8.83 -8.72 -29.94
N GLU A 3 -8.08 -7.64 -30.08
CA GLU A 3 -6.86 -7.38 -29.29
C GLU A 3 -7.13 -7.24 -27.79
N ILE A 4 -8.22 -6.58 -27.40
CA ILE A 4 -8.60 -6.43 -25.99
C ILE A 4 -8.91 -7.80 -25.38
N ILE A 5 -9.64 -8.65 -26.12
CA ILE A 5 -9.96 -10.00 -25.69
C ILE A 5 -8.67 -10.84 -25.52
N GLN A 6 -7.73 -10.71 -26.45
CA GLN A 6 -6.43 -11.39 -26.35
C GLN A 6 -5.65 -10.96 -25.09
N ILE A 7 -5.60 -9.67 -24.78
CA ILE A 7 -4.95 -9.16 -23.56
C ILE A 7 -5.62 -9.72 -22.31
N LEU A 8 -6.96 -9.72 -22.25
CA LEU A 8 -7.71 -10.26 -21.10
C LEU A 8 -7.54 -11.77 -20.90
N LEU A 9 -7.14 -12.49 -21.95
CA LEU A 9 -6.87 -13.93 -21.87
C LEU A 9 -5.41 -14.25 -21.47
N THR A 10 -4.54 -13.22 -21.33
CA THR A 10 -3.16 -13.45 -20.89
C THR A 10 -3.07 -13.56 -19.38
N ASP A 11 -2.26 -14.51 -18.88
CA ASP A 11 -1.91 -14.66 -17.48
C ASP A 11 -1.17 -13.44 -16.92
N SER A 12 -0.32 -12.82 -17.74
CA SER A 12 0.45 -11.63 -17.37
C SER A 12 -0.44 -10.44 -17.02
N PHE A 13 -1.59 -10.26 -17.69
CA PHE A 13 -2.56 -9.23 -17.36
C PHE A 13 -3.13 -9.42 -15.94
N TRP A 14 -3.56 -10.63 -15.61
CA TRP A 14 -4.13 -10.92 -14.29
C TRP A 14 -3.09 -10.89 -13.19
N ALA A 15 -1.88 -11.39 -13.45
CA ALA A 15 -0.76 -11.30 -12.52
C ALA A 15 -0.39 -9.85 -12.20
N ALA A 16 -0.33 -8.98 -13.22
CA ALA A 16 -0.08 -7.55 -13.03
C ALA A 16 -1.23 -6.86 -12.27
N SER A 17 -2.49 -7.20 -12.59
CA SER A 17 -3.67 -6.66 -11.92
C SER A 17 -3.65 -6.97 -10.42
N LEU A 18 -3.29 -8.19 -10.02
CA LEU A 18 -3.18 -8.58 -8.62
C LEU A 18 -2.06 -7.81 -7.89
N ARG A 19 -0.92 -7.58 -8.55
CA ARG A 19 0.18 -6.78 -7.98
C ARG A 19 -0.22 -5.32 -7.77
N ILE A 20 -0.91 -4.73 -8.75
CA ILE A 20 -1.41 -3.35 -8.65
C ILE A 20 -2.49 -3.23 -7.58
N ALA A 21 -3.32 -4.26 -7.40
CA ALA A 21 -4.34 -4.30 -6.35
C ALA A 21 -3.75 -4.45 -4.93
N THR A 22 -2.51 -4.95 -4.79
CA THR A 22 -1.90 -5.23 -3.48
C THR A 22 -1.93 -4.03 -2.51
N PRO A 23 -1.48 -2.81 -2.86
CA PRO A 23 -1.58 -1.66 -1.97
C PRO A 23 -3.04 -1.26 -1.68
N LEU A 24 -3.95 -1.42 -2.63
CA LEU A 24 -5.37 -1.15 -2.42
C LEU A 24 -5.98 -2.12 -1.39
N ILE A 25 -5.57 -3.40 -1.40
CA ILE A 25 -5.99 -4.38 -0.40
C ILE A 25 -5.58 -3.90 1.01
N PHE A 26 -4.35 -3.47 1.22
CA PHE A 26 -3.92 -2.93 2.52
C PHE A 26 -4.76 -1.72 2.95
N GLY A 27 -5.08 -0.82 2.02
CA GLY A 27 -5.92 0.33 2.29
C GLY A 27 -7.34 -0.03 2.70
N VAL A 28 -7.96 -0.93 1.95
CA VAL A 28 -9.31 -1.41 2.27
C VAL A 28 -9.34 -2.10 3.64
N LEU A 29 -8.35 -2.92 3.96
CA LEU A 29 -8.25 -3.56 5.28
C LEU A 29 -8.11 -2.53 6.40
N GLY A 30 -7.28 -1.50 6.21
CA GLY A 30 -7.15 -0.39 7.15
C GLY A 30 -8.46 0.38 7.32
N ALA A 31 -9.14 0.71 6.22
CA ALA A 31 -10.44 1.37 6.25
C ALA A 31 -11.49 0.54 7.01
N LEU A 32 -11.60 -0.76 6.72
CA LEU A 32 -12.53 -1.66 7.39
C LEU A 32 -12.32 -1.71 8.91
N ILE A 33 -11.07 -1.75 9.37
CA ILE A 33 -10.76 -1.74 10.82
C ILE A 33 -11.17 -0.40 11.45
N CYS A 34 -10.87 0.72 10.79
CA CYS A 34 -11.27 2.05 11.25
C CYS A 34 -12.79 2.19 11.32
N GLU A 35 -13.52 1.81 10.28
CA GLU A 35 -14.97 1.90 10.22
C GLU A 35 -15.64 1.00 11.27
N LYS A 36 -15.12 -0.20 11.49
CA LYS A 36 -15.63 -1.07 12.55
C LYS A 36 -15.42 -0.49 13.96
N SER A 37 -14.39 0.33 14.16
CA SER A 37 -14.18 1.05 15.42
C SER A 37 -14.99 2.35 15.53
N GLY A 38 -15.82 2.67 14.54
CA GLY A 38 -16.67 3.85 14.50
C GLY A 38 -15.98 5.12 14.00
N VAL A 39 -14.79 5.00 13.42
CA VAL A 39 -14.02 6.13 12.89
C VAL A 39 -13.91 6.02 11.38
N LEU A 40 -14.43 7.02 10.67
CA LEU A 40 -14.26 7.13 9.22
C LEU A 40 -12.94 7.84 8.91
N ASN A 41 -12.04 7.18 8.18
CA ASN A 41 -10.74 7.75 7.81
C ASN A 41 -10.69 8.15 6.33
N LEU A 42 -11.02 9.40 6.01
CA LEU A 42 -10.83 9.98 4.68
C LEU A 42 -9.37 10.44 4.42
N GLY A 43 -8.49 10.28 5.40
CA GLY A 43 -7.05 10.59 5.28
C GLY A 43 -6.23 9.52 4.58
N ILE A 44 -6.83 8.42 4.17
CA ILE A 44 -6.14 7.21 3.70
C ILE A 44 -5.27 7.47 2.46
N GLU A 45 -5.70 8.35 1.55
CA GLU A 45 -4.93 8.72 0.36
C GLU A 45 -3.61 9.41 0.72
N GLY A 46 -3.67 10.39 1.64
CA GLY A 46 -2.46 11.06 2.13
C GLY A 46 -1.54 10.12 2.90
N ILE A 47 -2.09 9.20 3.68
CA ILE A 47 -1.35 8.17 4.39
C ILE A 47 -0.61 7.26 3.40
N PHE A 48 -1.23 6.89 2.28
CA PHE A 48 -0.57 6.13 1.22
C PHE A 48 0.58 6.90 0.58
N VAL A 49 0.38 8.17 0.26
CA VAL A 49 1.44 9.01 -0.31
C VAL A 49 2.62 9.12 0.64
N ALA A 50 2.36 9.34 1.94
CA ALA A 50 3.40 9.41 2.95
C ALA A 50 4.12 8.07 3.15
N GLY A 51 3.39 6.96 3.17
CA GLY A 51 3.96 5.61 3.23
C GLY A 51 4.82 5.29 2.01
N ALA A 52 4.32 5.57 0.81
CA ALA A 52 5.05 5.34 -0.43
C ALA A 52 6.34 6.15 -0.49
N MET A 53 6.27 7.45 -0.14
CA MET A 53 7.42 8.35 -0.16
C MET A 53 8.48 7.92 0.87
N SER A 54 8.08 7.69 2.12
CA SER A 54 9.02 7.33 3.19
C SER A 54 9.62 5.94 3.00
N GLY A 55 8.84 4.97 2.53
CA GLY A 55 9.33 3.64 2.21
C GLY A 55 10.32 3.65 1.04
N TRP A 56 9.98 4.37 -0.04
CA TRP A 56 10.89 4.56 -1.17
C TRP A 56 12.20 5.24 -0.74
N MET A 57 12.10 6.31 0.04
CA MET A 57 13.27 7.04 0.55
C MET A 57 14.17 6.13 1.40
N ALA A 58 13.59 5.32 2.28
CA ALA A 58 14.34 4.39 3.11
C ALA A 58 15.11 3.35 2.28
N VAL A 59 14.49 2.80 1.23
CA VAL A 59 15.16 1.86 0.32
C VAL A 59 16.27 2.56 -0.44
N TRP A 60 16.03 3.77 -0.95
CA TRP A 60 17.04 4.55 -1.65
C TRP A 60 18.25 4.88 -0.77
N LEU A 61 18.03 5.13 0.52
CA LEU A 61 19.07 5.34 1.53
C LEU A 61 19.76 4.04 1.99
N GLY A 62 19.40 2.89 1.46
CA GLY A 62 20.05 1.60 1.71
C GLY A 62 19.43 0.72 2.78
N ALA A 63 18.23 1.03 3.26
CA ALA A 63 17.54 0.21 4.28
C ALA A 63 17.06 -1.17 3.79
N GLY A 64 17.22 -1.47 2.50
CA GLY A 64 16.68 -2.68 1.86
C GLY A 64 15.15 -2.65 1.73
N LEU A 65 14.58 -3.58 0.97
CA LEU A 65 13.16 -3.59 0.64
C LEU A 65 12.25 -3.74 1.88
N TRP A 66 12.58 -4.65 2.78
CA TRP A 66 11.82 -4.86 4.01
C TRP A 66 11.95 -3.69 4.99
N GLY A 67 13.13 -3.04 5.03
CA GLY A 67 13.32 -1.79 5.76
C GLY A 67 12.38 -0.68 5.24
N GLY A 68 12.24 -0.58 3.92
CA GLY A 68 11.28 0.32 3.29
C GLY A 68 9.83 0.02 3.69
N VAL A 69 9.43 -1.25 3.76
CA VAL A 69 8.08 -1.65 4.21
C VAL A 69 7.84 -1.23 5.67
N ILE A 70 8.83 -1.45 6.55
CA ILE A 70 8.71 -1.05 7.96
C ILE A 70 8.58 0.47 8.09
N VAL A 71 9.41 1.24 7.39
CA VAL A 71 9.38 2.71 7.43
C VAL A 71 8.05 3.24 6.85
N ALA A 72 7.55 2.64 5.76
CA ALA A 72 6.23 2.96 5.21
C ALA A 72 5.11 2.70 6.23
N GLY A 73 5.16 1.57 6.93
CA GLY A 73 4.21 1.22 7.99
C GLY A 73 4.25 2.21 9.16
N LEU A 74 5.45 2.61 9.59
CA LEU A 74 5.63 3.60 10.66
C LEU A 74 5.10 4.98 10.26
N ALA A 75 5.36 5.42 9.02
CA ALA A 75 4.81 6.67 8.49
C ALA A 75 3.27 6.60 8.44
N GLY A 76 2.71 5.51 7.96
CA GLY A 76 1.26 5.28 7.97
C GLY A 76 0.66 5.31 9.37
N ALA A 77 1.31 4.66 10.33
CA ALA A 77 0.90 4.68 11.74
C ALA A 77 0.96 6.08 12.34
N PHE A 78 1.99 6.87 12.02
CA PHE A 78 2.14 8.25 12.48
C PHE A 78 0.98 9.14 12.01
N PHE A 79 0.67 9.15 10.71
CA PHE A 79 -0.44 9.95 10.18
C PHE A 79 -1.81 9.40 10.62
N GLY A 80 -1.95 8.08 10.74
CA GLY A 80 -3.13 7.46 11.33
C GLY A 80 -3.36 7.86 12.78
N LEU A 81 -2.29 7.95 13.58
CA LEU A 81 -2.35 8.43 14.96
C LEU A 81 -2.77 9.90 15.04
N ILE A 82 -2.27 10.76 14.15
CA ILE A 82 -2.74 12.16 14.07
C ILE A 82 -4.25 12.20 13.82
N HIS A 83 -4.75 11.43 12.84
CA HIS A 83 -6.18 11.35 12.57
C HIS A 83 -6.98 10.86 13.78
N ALA A 84 -6.49 9.81 14.44
CA ALA A 84 -7.14 9.27 15.63
C ALA A 84 -7.20 10.28 16.80
N ILE A 85 -6.13 11.05 17.05
CA ILE A 85 -6.09 12.09 18.07
C ILE A 85 -7.10 13.20 17.74
N LEU A 86 -7.19 13.61 16.48
CA LEU A 86 -8.13 14.65 16.08
C LEU A 86 -9.59 14.20 16.23
N THR A 87 -9.90 12.95 15.92
CA THR A 87 -11.27 12.45 15.85
C THR A 87 -11.79 11.86 17.15
N VAL A 88 -10.97 11.17 17.93
CA VAL A 88 -11.41 10.47 19.15
C VAL A 88 -11.32 11.38 20.37
N PRO A 89 -10.15 11.79 20.91
CA PRO A 89 -10.11 12.62 22.11
C PRO A 89 -10.53 14.06 21.89
N LEU A 90 -10.26 14.64 20.70
CA LEU A 90 -10.64 16.04 20.41
C LEU A 90 -12.04 16.17 19.81
N GLY A 91 -12.68 15.08 19.40
CA GLY A 91 -14.05 15.06 18.90
C GLY A 91 -14.29 15.89 17.62
N LEU A 92 -13.22 16.13 16.84
CA LEU A 92 -13.34 16.91 15.61
C LEU A 92 -14.05 16.10 14.50
N SER A 93 -14.61 16.79 13.52
CA SER A 93 -15.24 16.16 12.37
C SER A 93 -14.28 15.21 11.66
N GLN A 94 -14.65 13.93 11.55
CA GLN A 94 -13.85 12.88 10.91
C GLN A 94 -13.53 13.21 9.45
N HIS A 95 -14.48 13.82 8.72
CA HIS A 95 -14.31 14.22 7.34
C HIS A 95 -13.28 15.35 7.20
N VAL A 96 -13.42 16.42 8.02
CA VAL A 96 -12.49 17.55 7.99
C VAL A 96 -11.09 17.14 8.42
N SER A 97 -10.99 16.33 9.49
CA SER A 97 -9.72 15.80 9.98
C SER A 97 -9.04 14.90 8.93
N GLY A 98 -9.80 14.02 8.25
CA GLY A 98 -9.28 13.17 7.19
C GLY A 98 -8.73 13.96 6.01
N LEU A 99 -9.47 14.94 5.51
CA LEU A 99 -8.99 15.82 4.44
C LEU A 99 -7.75 16.62 4.87
N GLY A 100 -7.74 17.13 6.11
CA GLY A 100 -6.59 17.83 6.68
C GLY A 100 -5.34 16.93 6.73
N VAL A 101 -5.49 15.68 7.17
CA VAL A 101 -4.40 14.68 7.19
C VAL A 101 -3.92 14.38 5.77
N THR A 102 -4.83 14.23 4.79
CA THR A 102 -4.44 14.01 3.38
C THR A 102 -3.59 15.15 2.85
N LEU A 103 -4.04 16.39 3.02
CA LEU A 103 -3.29 17.58 2.56
C LEU A 103 -1.94 17.70 3.27
N PHE A 104 -1.90 17.50 4.58
CA PHE A 104 -0.67 17.58 5.37
C PHE A 104 0.33 16.50 4.98
N ALA A 105 -0.10 15.23 4.94
CA ALA A 105 0.74 14.09 4.59
C ALA A 105 1.30 14.22 3.17
N THR A 106 0.49 14.62 2.21
CA THR A 106 0.92 14.84 0.81
C THR A 106 1.92 15.99 0.72
N SER A 107 1.66 17.10 1.41
CA SER A 107 2.55 18.27 1.40
C SER A 107 3.91 17.96 2.04
N VAL A 108 3.93 17.27 3.18
CA VAL A 108 5.15 16.83 3.83
C VAL A 108 5.94 15.86 2.95
N SER A 109 5.25 14.93 2.28
CA SER A 109 5.88 13.97 1.37
C SER A 109 6.54 14.66 0.18
N TYR A 110 5.82 15.58 -0.45
CA TYR A 110 6.36 16.38 -1.56
C TYR A 110 7.53 17.26 -1.13
N PHE A 111 7.40 17.94 0.00
CA PHE A 111 8.48 18.77 0.56
C PHE A 111 9.73 17.93 0.86
N SER A 112 9.56 16.78 1.50
CA SER A 112 10.65 15.85 1.81
C SER A 112 11.36 15.38 0.55
N TYR A 113 10.59 15.00 -0.49
CA TYR A 113 11.15 14.61 -1.78
C TYR A 113 11.98 15.73 -2.42
N ARG A 114 11.42 16.94 -2.49
CA ARG A 114 12.10 18.11 -3.09
C ARG A 114 13.36 18.55 -2.33
N THR A 115 13.35 18.40 -1.01
CA THR A 115 14.50 18.72 -0.16
C THR A 115 15.62 17.68 -0.30
N ALA A 116 15.25 16.39 -0.39
CA ALA A 116 16.22 15.32 -0.54
C ALA A 116 16.83 15.25 -1.95
N LEU A 117 16.07 15.64 -2.97
CA LEU A 117 16.44 15.53 -4.39
C LEU A 117 16.10 16.82 -5.16
N PRO A 118 16.80 17.95 -4.88
CA PRO A 118 16.43 19.25 -5.46
C PRO A 118 16.62 19.32 -6.98
N ASP A 119 17.63 18.63 -7.52
CA ASP A 119 18.04 18.71 -8.92
C ASP A 119 17.56 17.54 -9.79
N VAL A 120 16.70 16.63 -9.23
CA VAL A 120 16.26 15.43 -9.93
C VAL A 120 14.84 15.61 -10.45
N SER A 121 14.67 15.44 -11.76
CA SER A 121 13.36 15.57 -12.43
C SER A 121 12.45 14.35 -12.24
N SER A 122 13.02 13.18 -11.96
CA SER A 122 12.27 11.95 -11.69
C SER A 122 12.93 11.12 -10.58
N PRO A 123 12.15 10.42 -9.76
CA PRO A 123 12.70 9.62 -8.65
C PRO A 123 13.69 8.57 -9.15
N PRO A 124 14.84 8.37 -8.47
CA PRO A 124 15.73 7.25 -8.73
C PRO A 124 14.97 5.92 -8.65
N ARG A 125 15.29 5.02 -9.56
CA ARG A 125 14.67 3.69 -9.58
C ARG A 125 15.25 2.84 -8.45
N ILE A 126 14.37 2.17 -7.72
CA ILE A 126 14.72 1.12 -6.76
C ILE A 126 14.37 -0.24 -7.36
N GLU A 127 15.11 -1.29 -7.01
CA GLU A 127 14.76 -2.65 -7.42
C GLU A 127 13.47 -3.08 -6.72
N PRO A 128 12.47 -3.58 -7.46
CA PRO A 128 11.24 -4.07 -6.86
C PRO A 128 11.44 -5.43 -6.19
N PHE A 129 10.48 -5.84 -5.36
CA PHE A 129 10.40 -7.21 -4.87
C PHE A 129 10.33 -8.19 -6.05
N ARG A 130 11.20 -9.20 -6.05
CA ARG A 130 11.14 -10.29 -7.03
C ARG A 130 9.93 -11.19 -6.74
N PRO A 131 9.27 -11.72 -7.77
CA PRO A 131 8.25 -12.74 -7.57
C PRO A 131 8.81 -13.96 -6.84
N LEU A 132 8.02 -14.51 -5.92
CA LEU A 132 8.32 -15.78 -5.26
C LEU A 132 7.68 -16.90 -6.08
N GLU A 133 8.49 -17.80 -6.59
CA GLU A 133 8.01 -18.97 -7.31
C GLU A 133 7.82 -20.13 -6.31
N ILE A 134 6.58 -20.62 -6.19
CA ILE A 134 6.29 -21.78 -5.35
C ILE A 134 6.45 -23.03 -6.21
N PRO A 135 7.45 -23.92 -5.91
CA PRO A 135 7.67 -25.11 -6.71
C PRO A 135 6.39 -25.92 -6.92
N ILE A 136 6.22 -26.51 -8.11
CA ILE A 136 5.07 -27.32 -8.54
C ILE A 136 3.81 -26.47 -8.84
N LEU A 137 3.45 -25.51 -7.98
CA LEU A 137 2.24 -24.69 -8.13
C LEU A 137 2.45 -23.57 -9.16
N SER A 138 3.67 -23.07 -9.30
CA SER A 138 4.03 -22.05 -10.31
C SER A 138 3.99 -22.58 -11.74
N ASP A 139 4.07 -23.90 -11.95
CA ASP A 139 4.07 -24.54 -13.27
C ASP A 139 2.66 -24.79 -13.82
N LEU A 140 1.63 -24.55 -13.02
CA LEU A 140 0.25 -24.72 -13.47
C LEU A 140 -0.10 -23.66 -14.52
N PRO A 141 -0.65 -24.05 -15.70
CA PRO A 141 -0.99 -23.11 -16.75
C PRO A 141 -2.04 -22.12 -16.24
N PHE A 142 -1.85 -20.83 -16.52
CA PHE A 142 -2.67 -19.69 -16.12
C PHE A 142 -2.71 -19.43 -14.60
N VAL A 143 -3.02 -20.43 -13.78
CA VAL A 143 -3.15 -20.29 -12.32
C VAL A 143 -1.79 -20.05 -11.65
N GLY A 144 -0.74 -20.71 -12.13
CA GLY A 144 0.63 -20.59 -11.62
C GLY A 144 1.14 -19.15 -11.69
N PRO A 145 1.25 -18.53 -12.87
CA PRO A 145 1.72 -17.16 -13.01
C PRO A 145 0.83 -16.13 -12.29
N VAL A 146 -0.48 -16.34 -12.27
CA VAL A 146 -1.43 -15.39 -11.66
C VAL A 146 -1.37 -15.40 -10.13
N PHE A 147 -1.31 -16.57 -9.50
CA PHE A 147 -1.43 -16.67 -8.04
C PHE A 147 -0.12 -17.07 -7.36
N PHE A 148 0.70 -17.92 -7.97
CA PHE A 148 1.86 -18.54 -7.33
C PHE A 148 3.21 -17.95 -7.73
N GLN A 149 3.22 -16.97 -8.66
CA GLN A 149 4.39 -16.17 -9.01
C GLN A 149 4.18 -14.70 -8.60
N GLN A 150 3.80 -14.48 -7.35
CA GLN A 150 3.52 -13.15 -6.83
C GLN A 150 4.61 -12.66 -5.88
N THR A 151 4.66 -11.33 -5.67
CA THR A 151 5.64 -10.73 -4.76
C THR A 151 5.34 -11.05 -3.30
N ALA A 152 6.35 -10.99 -2.44
CA ALA A 152 6.20 -11.18 -1.01
C ALA A 152 5.13 -10.25 -0.40
N LEU A 153 5.00 -9.02 -0.93
CA LEU A 153 3.96 -8.07 -0.48
C LEU A 153 2.54 -8.53 -0.84
N THR A 154 2.35 -9.16 -2.00
CA THR A 154 1.04 -9.72 -2.38
C THR A 154 0.65 -10.86 -1.44
N TRP A 155 1.59 -11.75 -1.10
CA TRP A 155 1.35 -12.81 -0.13
C TRP A 155 1.04 -12.26 1.27
N LEU A 156 1.77 -11.22 1.69
CA LEU A 156 1.48 -10.53 2.95
C LEU A 156 0.08 -9.92 2.95
N ALA A 157 -0.34 -9.30 1.85
CA ALA A 157 -1.69 -8.73 1.73
C ALA A 157 -2.77 -9.81 1.84
N LEU A 158 -2.62 -10.94 1.17
CA LEU A 158 -3.55 -12.07 1.25
C LEU A 158 -3.61 -12.66 2.68
N PHE A 159 -2.46 -12.79 3.34
CA PHE A 159 -2.41 -13.20 4.74
C PHE A 159 -3.17 -12.22 5.65
N MET A 160 -2.97 -10.91 5.44
CA MET A 160 -3.66 -9.87 6.20
C MET A 160 -5.16 -9.87 5.97
N VAL A 161 -5.64 -10.22 4.77
CA VAL A 161 -7.08 -10.41 4.52
C VAL A 161 -7.64 -11.50 5.44
N GLY A 162 -6.99 -12.65 5.50
CA GLY A 162 -7.40 -13.75 6.39
C GLY A 162 -7.35 -13.36 7.87
N LEU A 163 -6.31 -12.66 8.29
CA LEU A 163 -6.14 -12.20 9.67
C LEU A 163 -7.25 -11.20 10.07
N VAL A 164 -7.49 -10.18 9.24
CA VAL A 164 -8.52 -9.18 9.49
C VAL A 164 -9.90 -9.81 9.48
N TRP A 165 -10.18 -10.69 8.52
CA TRP A 165 -11.43 -11.46 8.50
C TRP A 165 -11.64 -12.25 9.80
N TYR A 166 -10.60 -12.92 10.29
CA TYR A 166 -10.66 -13.68 11.55
C TYR A 166 -10.94 -12.76 12.75
N ILE A 167 -10.25 -11.62 12.85
CA ILE A 167 -10.43 -10.65 13.94
C ILE A 167 -11.84 -10.04 13.90
N MET A 168 -12.36 -9.75 12.70
CA MET A 168 -13.66 -9.11 12.54
C MET A 168 -14.84 -10.05 12.83
N ASN A 169 -14.64 -11.36 12.75
CA ASN A 169 -15.70 -12.36 13.02
C ASN A 169 -15.66 -12.92 14.46
N ARG A 170 -14.76 -12.45 15.29
CA ARG A 170 -14.68 -12.75 16.74
C ARG A 170 -15.22 -11.62 17.58
#